data_0cdad5c52fb57b4e262d13fffd5e7a8f
#
_entry.id   0cdad5c52fb57b4e262d13fffd5e7a8f
#
_cell.length_a   1.000
_cell.length_b   1.000
_cell.length_c   1.000
_cell.angle_alpha   90.00
_cell.angle_beta   90.00
_cell.angle_gamma   90.00
#
_symmetry.space_group_name_H-M   'P 1'
#
loop_
_entity.id
_entity.type
_entity.pdbx_description
1 polymer ?
#
loop_
_entity_poly.entity_id
_entity_poly.type
_entity_poly.pdbx_seq_one_letter_code
_entity_poly.pdbx_strand_id
1 'polypeptide(L)'
;MPVVDRREFGGRFSVSENSKRLSNYRYLEIQLMEMLGGWCHTTPQLAFKATFGYHVYDHARNADLLAERLEQLRSGREREDPANSDFARLCEHVWELASTVDRLVAVYRVLEPHLVSTYVYHADATDPLADTPTVRLLHQLAGVDQSHIAWGQAVLDSLTQEPHERRRALDVQADLEQRLVACGGVTGQGIESHWLAFASAGEQAKPTRTNPGRTVRRFTKRCAPLDHPAVEPPFWFSDDPAEHRSRYGADQQPTLDGFRARFHQLLYGEVETTDRMGKMLAEFPELPWAMRLELAHQMWDEARHIEIVAKVVEEELGGELGYGPWSLWWWMQNEEDPLRRLTVTNCWAERDLMRTLRRWRREAEAEAAGTRIAELCDYLQADERMHVRLATDWIRRLADDERQRELVRWGREAVARIEGFYAGDEYEGADDVRFTFMRDGGGDEHRGPGVIGE
;
A
#
# COMPACT_ATOMS: atom_id res chain seq x y z
N MET A 1 17.85 -13.90 45.63
CA MET A 1 19.04 -13.30 45.03
C MET A 1 18.65 -12.80 43.63
N PRO A 2 19.02 -11.58 43.23
CA PRO A 2 18.82 -11.19 41.85
C PRO A 2 19.61 -12.13 40.94
N VAL A 3 18.95 -12.66 39.90
CA VAL A 3 19.63 -13.47 38.92
C VAL A 3 20.54 -12.53 38.12
N VAL A 4 21.83 -12.62 38.33
CA VAL A 4 22.81 -11.88 37.51
C VAL A 4 22.83 -12.53 36.14
N ASP A 5 22.56 -11.73 35.08
CA ASP A 5 22.73 -12.17 33.72
C ASP A 5 24.20 -12.54 33.48
N ARG A 6 24.44 -13.76 33.02
CA ARG A 6 25.77 -14.30 32.79
C ARG A 6 26.21 -14.26 31.34
N ARG A 7 25.44 -13.55 30.45
CA ARG A 7 25.88 -13.32 29.09
C ARG A 7 27.19 -12.55 29.09
N GLU A 8 28.12 -12.97 28.28
CA GLU A 8 29.39 -12.28 28.12
C GLU A 8 29.27 -11.06 27.24
N PHE A 9 30.05 -10.02 27.52
CA PHE A 9 30.26 -8.94 26.59
C PHE A 9 31.09 -9.45 25.40
N GLY A 10 30.54 -9.41 24.21
CA GLY A 10 31.19 -10.03 23.06
C GLY A 10 30.78 -9.47 21.69
N GLY A 11 30.08 -8.35 21.69
CA GLY A 11 29.60 -7.74 20.45
C GLY A 11 30.72 -7.29 19.52
N ARG A 12 30.55 -7.56 18.23
CA ARG A 12 31.50 -7.19 17.17
C ARG A 12 31.32 -5.75 16.66
N PHE A 13 30.17 -5.12 16.96
CA PHE A 13 29.82 -3.83 16.39
C PHE A 13 29.84 -2.72 17.42
N SER A 14 30.46 -1.61 17.03
CA SER A 14 30.36 -0.36 17.76
C SER A 14 28.98 0.27 17.56
N VAL A 15 28.60 1.25 18.41
CA VAL A 15 27.37 2.05 18.20
C VAL A 15 27.28 2.65 16.80
N SER A 16 28.41 3.12 16.27
CA SER A 16 28.45 3.71 14.93
C SER A 16 28.19 2.70 13.82
N GLU A 17 28.73 1.48 13.95
CA GLU A 17 28.50 0.39 13.00
C GLU A 17 27.07 -0.13 13.07
N ASN A 18 26.53 -0.30 14.27
CA ASN A 18 25.12 -0.64 14.46
C ASN A 18 24.22 0.41 13.81
N SER A 19 24.46 1.70 14.08
CA SER A 19 23.69 2.78 13.49
C SER A 19 23.78 2.80 11.96
N LYS A 20 24.95 2.53 11.38
CA LYS A 20 25.11 2.44 9.92
C LYS A 20 24.30 1.29 9.36
N ARG A 21 24.37 0.11 9.96
CA ARG A 21 23.59 -1.07 9.52
C ARG A 21 22.08 -0.83 9.61
N LEU A 22 21.61 -0.29 10.73
CA LEU A 22 20.19 0.03 10.90
C LEU A 22 19.69 1.08 9.88
N SER A 23 20.52 2.07 9.52
CA SER A 23 20.20 3.02 8.46
C SER A 23 20.09 2.35 7.08
N ASN A 24 20.97 1.38 6.78
CA ASN A 24 20.90 0.63 5.53
C ASN A 24 19.63 -0.27 5.48
N TYR A 25 19.25 -0.88 6.61
CA TYR A 25 18.02 -1.68 6.71
C TYR A 25 16.80 -0.79 6.50
N ARG A 26 16.73 0.35 7.20
CA ARG A 26 15.65 1.31 7.03
C ARG A 26 15.50 1.77 5.58
N TYR A 27 16.61 2.01 4.88
CA TYR A 27 16.59 2.34 3.46
C TYR A 27 15.88 1.24 2.65
N LEU A 28 16.24 -0.02 2.85
CA LEU A 28 15.62 -1.12 2.09
C LEU A 28 14.14 -1.31 2.47
N GLU A 29 13.76 -1.22 3.74
CA GLU A 29 12.37 -1.28 4.18
C GLU A 29 11.52 -0.20 3.49
N ILE A 30 12.04 1.03 3.39
CA ILE A 30 11.38 2.12 2.69
C ILE A 30 11.29 1.84 1.18
N GLN A 31 12.34 1.29 0.57
CA GLN A 31 12.30 0.90 -0.84
C GLN A 31 11.25 -0.20 -1.11
N LEU A 32 11.14 -1.19 -0.24
CA LEU A 32 10.12 -2.26 -0.35
C LEU A 32 8.71 -1.70 -0.19
N MET A 33 8.48 -0.83 0.79
CA MET A 33 7.21 -0.10 0.95
C MET A 33 6.83 0.67 -0.32
N GLU A 34 7.76 1.44 -0.88
CA GLU A 34 7.54 2.24 -2.09
C GLU A 34 7.30 1.36 -3.32
N MET A 35 8.09 0.29 -3.50
CA MET A 35 7.97 -0.65 -4.63
C MET A 35 6.61 -1.34 -4.62
N LEU A 36 6.24 -1.98 -3.51
CA LEU A 36 4.98 -2.69 -3.40
C LEU A 36 3.79 -1.75 -3.55
N GLY A 37 3.84 -0.57 -2.92
CA GLY A 37 2.83 0.47 -3.09
C GLY A 37 2.72 0.94 -4.54
N GLY A 38 3.85 1.30 -5.15
CA GLY A 38 3.90 1.78 -6.53
C GLY A 38 3.50 0.73 -7.57
N TRP A 39 3.76 -0.55 -7.32
CA TRP A 39 3.36 -1.64 -8.21
C TRP A 39 1.90 -2.05 -8.06
N CYS A 40 1.24 -1.70 -6.94
CA CYS A 40 -0.12 -2.12 -6.66
C CYS A 40 -1.06 -1.82 -7.84
N HIS A 41 -1.06 -0.58 -8.35
CA HIS A 41 -1.93 -0.18 -9.46
C HIS A 41 -1.61 -0.84 -10.82
N THR A 42 -0.41 -1.41 -11.00
CA THR A 42 -0.01 -2.14 -12.21
C THR A 42 -0.01 -3.66 -12.03
N THR A 43 -0.46 -4.14 -10.87
CA THR A 43 -0.61 -5.56 -10.57
C THR A 43 -2.07 -5.95 -10.83
N PRO A 44 -2.34 -6.86 -11.78
CA PRO A 44 -3.73 -7.16 -12.16
C PRO A 44 -4.48 -8.01 -11.12
N GLN A 45 -3.78 -8.77 -10.29
CA GLN A 45 -4.38 -9.71 -9.35
C GLN A 45 -4.90 -9.01 -8.08
N LEU A 46 -6.21 -9.15 -7.79
CA LEU A 46 -6.84 -8.54 -6.62
C LEU A 46 -6.22 -9.00 -5.30
N ALA A 47 -6.06 -10.32 -5.16
CA ALA A 47 -5.48 -10.89 -3.95
C ALA A 47 -4.06 -10.36 -3.67
N PHE A 48 -3.29 -10.05 -4.72
CA PHE A 48 -1.95 -9.48 -4.54
C PHE A 48 -2.03 -8.01 -4.13
N LYS A 49 -2.98 -7.25 -4.68
CA LYS A 49 -3.20 -5.84 -4.27
C LYS A 49 -3.53 -5.75 -2.78
N ALA A 50 -4.46 -6.57 -2.31
CA ALA A 50 -4.80 -6.63 -0.89
C ALA A 50 -3.57 -7.01 -0.05
N THR A 51 -2.84 -8.06 -0.42
CA THR A 51 -1.64 -8.46 0.32
C THR A 51 -0.55 -7.39 0.28
N PHE A 52 -0.36 -6.68 -0.84
CA PHE A 52 0.60 -5.58 -0.91
C PHE A 52 0.25 -4.46 0.08
N GLY A 53 -1.03 -4.16 0.30
CA GLY A 53 -1.45 -3.20 1.33
C GLY A 53 -0.97 -3.60 2.73
N TYR A 54 -1.07 -4.87 3.09
CA TYR A 54 -0.52 -5.40 4.35
C TYR A 54 1.00 -5.26 4.42
N HIS A 55 1.72 -5.74 3.40
CA HIS A 55 3.18 -5.71 3.40
C HIS A 55 3.74 -4.28 3.35
N VAL A 56 3.09 -3.36 2.64
CA VAL A 56 3.45 -1.93 2.60
C VAL A 56 3.43 -1.33 4.01
N TYR A 57 2.39 -1.61 4.78
CA TYR A 57 2.30 -1.11 6.15
C TYR A 57 3.32 -1.75 7.06
N ASP A 58 3.55 -3.06 6.93
CA ASP A 58 4.56 -3.77 7.72
C ASP A 58 5.96 -3.20 7.46
N HIS A 59 6.35 -2.97 6.21
CA HIS A 59 7.62 -2.32 5.86
C HIS A 59 7.70 -0.88 6.39
N ALA A 60 6.61 -0.11 6.33
CA ALA A 60 6.55 1.23 6.92
C ALA A 60 6.76 1.18 8.44
N ARG A 61 6.13 0.24 9.14
CA ARG A 61 6.29 0.02 10.58
C ARG A 61 7.70 -0.43 10.92
N ASN A 62 8.27 -1.35 10.17
CA ASN A 62 9.66 -1.80 10.33
C ASN A 62 10.62 -0.61 10.19
N ALA A 63 10.45 0.22 9.15
CA ALA A 63 11.26 1.42 8.94
C ALA A 63 11.13 2.44 10.08
N ASP A 64 9.94 2.59 10.68
CA ASP A 64 9.72 3.49 11.82
C ASP A 64 10.38 2.96 13.11
N LEU A 65 10.26 1.68 13.39
CA LEU A 65 10.95 1.03 14.51
C LEU A 65 12.48 1.13 14.40
N LEU A 66 13.01 1.01 13.18
CA LEU A 66 14.44 1.24 12.91
C LEU A 66 14.82 2.70 13.14
N ALA A 67 13.96 3.65 12.76
CA ALA A 67 14.16 5.08 13.02
C ALA A 67 14.18 5.39 14.52
N GLU A 68 13.29 4.81 15.31
CA GLU A 68 13.28 4.92 16.77
C GLU A 68 14.60 4.40 17.38
N ARG A 69 15.08 3.26 16.89
CA ARG A 69 16.35 2.70 17.37
C ARG A 69 17.55 3.57 16.97
N LEU A 70 17.58 4.11 15.76
CA LEU A 70 18.59 5.07 15.30
C LEU A 70 18.67 6.30 16.23
N GLU A 71 17.52 6.86 16.59
CA GLU A 71 17.44 7.99 17.52
C GLU A 71 18.04 7.63 18.90
N GLN A 72 17.71 6.47 19.47
CA GLN A 72 18.28 5.98 20.72
C GLN A 72 19.81 5.79 20.64
N LEU A 73 20.33 5.45 19.47
CA LEU A 73 21.78 5.34 19.21
C LEU A 73 22.42 6.69 18.83
N ARG A 74 21.69 7.79 18.95
CA ARG A 74 22.14 9.17 18.63
C ARG A 74 22.56 9.36 17.17
N SER A 75 21.95 8.63 16.26
CA SER A 75 22.26 8.65 14.82
C SER A 75 21.31 9.47 13.96
N GLY A 76 20.24 10.02 14.55
CA GLY A 76 19.20 10.76 13.84
C GLY A 76 18.07 9.84 13.33
N ARG A 77 16.83 10.23 13.65
CA ARG A 77 15.61 9.45 13.34
C ARG A 77 15.37 9.34 11.83
N GLU A 78 15.68 10.38 11.08
CA GLU A 78 15.43 10.46 9.62
C GLU A 78 16.50 9.78 8.76
N ARG A 79 17.53 9.20 9.39
CA ARG A 79 18.63 8.61 8.66
C ARG A 79 18.19 7.35 7.90
N GLU A 80 18.43 7.34 6.58
CA GLU A 80 18.08 6.27 5.65
C GLU A 80 19.11 6.21 4.49
N ASP A 81 20.30 5.73 4.79
CA ASP A 81 21.37 5.68 3.81
C ASP A 81 21.39 4.33 3.10
N PRO A 82 21.48 4.28 1.75
CA PRO A 82 21.85 3.04 1.08
C PRO A 82 23.27 2.63 1.49
N ALA A 83 23.56 1.35 1.45
CA ALA A 83 24.89 0.84 1.78
C ALA A 83 25.98 1.48 0.91
N ASN A 84 25.67 1.63 -0.37
CA ASN A 84 26.50 2.26 -1.41
C ASN A 84 25.63 2.55 -2.65
N SER A 85 26.24 3.22 -3.66
CA SER A 85 25.54 3.54 -4.90
C SER A 85 25.19 2.32 -5.76
N ASP A 86 25.90 1.21 -5.61
CA ASP A 86 25.61 0.00 -6.37
C ASP A 86 24.34 -0.67 -5.84
N PHE A 87 24.16 -0.68 -4.52
CA PHE A 87 22.92 -1.15 -3.90
C PHE A 87 21.73 -0.25 -4.28
N ALA A 88 21.90 1.06 -4.28
CA ALA A 88 20.85 1.97 -4.75
C ALA A 88 20.48 1.70 -6.22
N ARG A 89 21.46 1.43 -7.10
CA ARG A 89 21.19 1.05 -8.50
C ARG A 89 20.49 -0.32 -8.62
N LEU A 90 20.78 -1.25 -7.73
CA LEU A 90 20.03 -2.51 -7.67
C LEU A 90 18.55 -2.24 -7.37
N CYS A 91 18.24 -1.41 -6.38
CA CYS A 91 16.87 -1.02 -6.08
C CYS A 91 16.19 -0.35 -7.28
N GLU A 92 16.88 0.56 -7.99
CA GLU A 92 16.37 1.17 -9.21
C GLU A 92 16.09 0.12 -10.32
N HIS A 93 16.99 -0.84 -10.49
CA HIS A 93 16.78 -1.92 -11.44
C HIS A 93 15.55 -2.79 -11.09
N VAL A 94 15.36 -3.09 -9.81
CA VAL A 94 14.17 -3.83 -9.32
C VAL A 94 12.89 -3.03 -9.60
N TRP A 95 12.91 -1.72 -9.43
CA TRP A 95 11.78 -0.86 -9.78
C TRP A 95 11.34 -0.98 -11.24
N GLU A 96 12.27 -1.15 -12.18
CA GLU A 96 12.00 -1.24 -13.62
C GLU A 96 11.43 -2.60 -14.06
N LEU A 97 11.31 -3.58 -13.16
CA LEU A 97 10.72 -4.87 -13.50
C LEU A 97 9.25 -4.70 -13.91
N ALA A 98 8.92 -5.19 -15.09
CA ALA A 98 7.59 -5.01 -15.66
C ALA A 98 6.61 -6.13 -15.29
N SER A 99 7.12 -7.36 -15.18
CA SER A 99 6.31 -8.55 -14.91
C SER A 99 6.01 -8.71 -13.43
N THR A 100 4.77 -9.04 -13.08
CA THR A 100 4.38 -9.35 -11.69
C THR A 100 5.23 -10.48 -11.11
N VAL A 101 5.50 -11.54 -11.88
CA VAL A 101 6.35 -12.66 -11.44
C VAL A 101 7.76 -12.19 -11.12
N ASP A 102 8.36 -11.36 -11.99
CA ASP A 102 9.72 -10.86 -11.78
C ASP A 102 9.81 -9.97 -10.52
N ARG A 103 8.79 -9.14 -10.27
CA ARG A 103 8.66 -8.32 -9.05
C ARG A 103 8.54 -9.17 -7.79
N LEU A 104 7.70 -10.21 -7.82
CA LEU A 104 7.55 -11.14 -6.70
C LEU A 104 8.85 -11.91 -6.43
N VAL A 105 9.57 -12.34 -7.48
CA VAL A 105 10.91 -12.96 -7.34
C VAL A 105 11.88 -11.99 -6.67
N ALA A 106 11.93 -10.74 -7.12
CA ALA A 106 12.85 -9.74 -6.58
C ALA A 106 12.63 -9.51 -5.08
N VAL A 107 11.37 -9.36 -4.67
CA VAL A 107 11.03 -9.11 -3.26
C VAL A 107 11.17 -10.38 -2.44
N TYR A 108 10.42 -11.42 -2.74
CA TYR A 108 10.20 -12.56 -1.83
C TYR A 108 11.20 -13.72 -2.01
N ARG A 109 12.03 -13.72 -3.06
CA ARG A 109 13.13 -14.69 -3.22
C ARG A 109 14.50 -14.08 -3.09
N VAL A 110 14.66 -12.77 -3.22
CA VAL A 110 15.99 -12.13 -3.21
C VAL A 110 16.12 -11.10 -2.08
N LEU A 111 15.37 -9.99 -2.12
CA LEU A 111 15.62 -8.87 -1.19
C LEU A 111 15.23 -9.19 0.24
N GLU A 112 14.01 -9.64 0.51
CA GLU A 112 13.58 -9.97 1.89
C GLU A 112 14.34 -11.16 2.49
N PRO A 113 14.57 -12.30 1.80
CA PRO A 113 15.39 -13.37 2.36
C PRO A 113 16.80 -12.92 2.74
N HIS A 114 17.41 -12.04 1.92
CA HIS A 114 18.70 -11.46 2.27
C HIS A 114 18.59 -10.52 3.48
N LEU A 115 17.56 -9.68 3.55
CA LEU A 115 17.32 -8.78 4.66
C LEU A 115 17.15 -9.54 5.99
N VAL A 116 16.28 -10.57 6.00
CA VAL A 116 16.07 -11.45 7.15
C VAL A 116 17.38 -12.11 7.60
N SER A 117 18.13 -12.68 6.65
CA SER A 117 19.44 -13.29 6.94
C SER A 117 20.40 -12.29 7.61
N THR A 118 20.38 -11.04 7.12
CA THR A 118 21.23 -9.97 7.65
C THR A 118 20.76 -9.50 9.02
N TYR A 119 19.45 -9.46 9.30
CA TYR A 119 18.90 -9.17 10.62
C TYR A 119 19.33 -10.21 11.65
N VAL A 120 19.20 -11.50 11.30
CA VAL A 120 19.61 -12.61 12.19
C VAL A 120 21.12 -12.55 12.48
N TYR A 121 21.94 -12.40 11.44
CA TYR A 121 23.37 -12.24 11.62
C TYR A 121 23.74 -11.04 12.52
N HIS A 122 23.10 -9.89 12.29
CA HIS A 122 23.35 -8.68 13.10
C HIS A 122 22.95 -8.89 14.57
N ALA A 123 21.79 -9.52 14.80
CA ALA A 123 21.33 -9.85 16.15
C ALA A 123 22.30 -10.78 16.88
N ASP A 124 22.89 -11.76 16.18
CA ASP A 124 23.88 -12.69 16.74
C ASP A 124 25.26 -12.06 16.93
N ALA A 125 25.63 -11.08 16.11
CA ALA A 125 26.96 -10.49 16.09
C ALA A 125 27.08 -9.24 16.98
N THR A 126 25.98 -8.55 17.30
CA THR A 126 25.99 -7.41 18.23
C THR A 126 26.07 -7.89 19.69
N ASP A 127 26.38 -6.98 20.62
CA ASP A 127 26.48 -7.34 22.03
C ASP A 127 25.09 -7.68 22.62
N PRO A 128 24.84 -8.92 23.06
CA PRO A 128 23.55 -9.37 23.51
C PRO A 128 23.07 -8.73 24.82
N LEU A 129 23.98 -8.11 25.58
CA LEU A 129 23.67 -7.44 26.83
C LEU A 129 23.60 -5.93 26.65
N ALA A 130 24.64 -5.32 26.07
CA ALA A 130 24.71 -3.88 25.91
C ALA A 130 23.74 -3.38 24.83
N ASP A 131 23.49 -4.19 23.81
CA ASP A 131 22.60 -3.85 22.67
C ASP A 131 21.37 -4.77 22.57
N THR A 132 20.89 -5.30 23.70
CA THR A 132 19.63 -6.06 23.78
C THR A 132 18.46 -5.40 23.02
N PRO A 133 18.27 -4.06 23.05
CA PRO A 133 17.18 -3.43 22.28
C PRO A 133 17.27 -3.70 20.78
N THR A 134 18.47 -3.60 20.18
CA THR A 134 18.67 -3.91 18.75
C THR A 134 18.42 -5.40 18.48
N VAL A 135 18.94 -6.31 19.31
CA VAL A 135 18.71 -7.75 19.15
C VAL A 135 17.23 -8.08 19.12
N ARG A 136 16.46 -7.56 20.09
CA ARG A 136 15.00 -7.78 20.14
C ARG A 136 14.27 -7.22 18.93
N LEU A 137 14.64 -6.01 18.53
CA LEU A 137 14.07 -5.36 17.34
C LEU A 137 14.30 -6.22 16.10
N LEU A 138 15.53 -6.61 15.82
CA LEU A 138 15.88 -7.37 14.61
C LEU A 138 15.17 -8.73 14.56
N HIS A 139 15.01 -9.42 15.67
CA HIS A 139 14.22 -10.65 15.72
C HIS A 139 12.73 -10.42 15.43
N GLN A 140 12.16 -9.29 15.89
CA GLN A 140 10.78 -8.92 15.58
C GLN A 140 10.61 -8.66 14.09
N LEU A 141 11.47 -7.84 13.47
CA LEU A 141 11.43 -7.53 12.05
C LEU A 141 11.60 -8.79 11.19
N ALA A 142 12.58 -9.64 11.54
CA ALA A 142 12.79 -10.90 10.84
C ALA A 142 11.55 -11.81 10.86
N GLY A 143 10.79 -11.82 11.95
CA GLY A 143 9.55 -12.60 12.07
C GLY A 143 8.44 -12.10 11.14
N VAL A 144 8.32 -10.78 10.97
CA VAL A 144 7.37 -10.16 10.04
C VAL A 144 7.74 -10.54 8.59
N ASP A 145 8.96 -10.25 8.18
CA ASP A 145 9.40 -10.50 6.80
C ASP A 145 9.39 -11.99 6.42
N GLN A 146 9.61 -12.89 7.39
CA GLN A 146 9.46 -14.35 7.16
C GLN A 146 8.05 -14.73 6.76
N SER A 147 7.01 -14.05 7.27
CA SER A 147 5.63 -14.30 6.86
C SER A 147 5.37 -13.83 5.42
N HIS A 148 5.95 -12.71 5.04
CA HIS A 148 5.91 -12.20 3.65
C HIS A 148 6.58 -13.16 2.67
N ILE A 149 7.79 -13.64 3.02
CA ILE A 149 8.53 -14.62 2.23
C ILE A 149 7.72 -15.89 2.02
N ALA A 150 7.07 -16.41 3.07
CA ALA A 150 6.26 -17.62 2.98
C ALA A 150 5.07 -17.43 2.03
N TRP A 151 4.39 -16.31 2.11
CA TRP A 151 3.32 -15.95 1.17
C TRP A 151 3.85 -15.83 -0.27
N GLY A 152 4.91 -15.06 -0.48
CA GLY A 152 5.49 -14.84 -1.80
C GLY A 152 5.97 -16.11 -2.47
N GLN A 153 6.56 -17.05 -1.70
CA GLN A 153 6.96 -18.36 -2.21
C GLN A 153 5.74 -19.19 -2.64
N ALA A 154 4.69 -19.26 -1.83
CA ALA A 154 3.48 -19.99 -2.18
C ALA A 154 2.81 -19.45 -3.45
N VAL A 155 2.75 -18.12 -3.59
CA VAL A 155 2.24 -17.46 -4.80
C VAL A 155 3.11 -17.74 -6.01
N LEU A 156 4.43 -17.59 -5.90
CA LEU A 156 5.36 -17.88 -6.98
C LEU A 156 5.30 -19.34 -7.45
N ASP A 157 5.15 -20.27 -6.52
CA ASP A 157 5.00 -21.69 -6.85
C ASP A 157 3.70 -21.94 -7.63
N SER A 158 2.64 -21.20 -7.35
CA SER A 158 1.38 -21.29 -8.11
C SER A 158 1.49 -20.66 -9.51
N LEU A 159 2.21 -19.54 -9.64
CA LEU A 159 2.37 -18.80 -10.90
C LEU A 159 3.42 -19.44 -11.83
N THR A 160 4.33 -20.25 -11.31
CA THR A 160 5.46 -20.84 -12.07
C THR A 160 5.36 -22.36 -12.19
N GLN A 161 4.15 -22.88 -12.36
CA GLN A 161 3.94 -24.33 -12.54
C GLN A 161 4.48 -24.82 -13.87
N GLU A 162 4.34 -24.02 -14.92
CA GLU A 162 4.86 -24.35 -16.23
C GLU A 162 6.40 -24.33 -16.26
N PRO A 163 7.07 -25.31 -16.91
CA PRO A 163 8.54 -25.40 -16.90
C PRO A 163 9.26 -24.18 -17.46
N HIS A 164 8.68 -23.47 -18.43
CA HIS A 164 9.29 -22.28 -19.02
C HIS A 164 9.18 -21.06 -18.07
N GLU A 165 8.05 -20.89 -17.37
CA GLU A 165 7.86 -19.84 -16.36
C GLU A 165 8.79 -20.04 -15.16
N ARG A 166 8.89 -21.28 -14.69
CA ARG A 166 9.82 -21.63 -13.60
C ARG A 166 11.27 -21.32 -13.97
N ARG A 167 11.69 -21.65 -15.19
CA ARG A 167 13.05 -21.35 -15.67
C ARG A 167 13.28 -19.85 -15.70
N ARG A 168 12.34 -19.08 -16.27
CA ARG A 168 12.41 -17.61 -16.30
C ARG A 168 12.53 -17.02 -14.88
N ALA A 169 11.72 -17.47 -13.94
CA ALA A 169 11.78 -17.02 -12.55
C ALA A 169 13.15 -17.31 -11.91
N LEU A 170 13.73 -18.47 -12.18
CA LEU A 170 15.08 -18.84 -11.71
C LEU A 170 16.18 -17.98 -12.36
N ASP A 171 16.06 -17.68 -13.65
CA ASP A 171 17.02 -16.81 -14.35
C ASP A 171 17.00 -15.38 -13.79
N VAL A 172 15.81 -14.83 -13.52
CA VAL A 172 15.64 -13.52 -12.86
C VAL A 172 16.22 -13.55 -11.45
N GLN A 173 15.93 -14.58 -10.68
CA GLN A 173 16.49 -14.74 -9.34
C GLN A 173 18.03 -14.74 -9.38
N ALA A 174 18.63 -15.54 -10.27
CA ALA A 174 20.06 -15.64 -10.38
C ALA A 174 20.74 -14.32 -10.79
N ASP A 175 20.15 -13.54 -11.72
CA ASP A 175 20.66 -12.21 -12.10
C ASP A 175 20.60 -11.23 -10.90
N LEU A 176 19.48 -11.18 -10.19
CA LEU A 176 19.32 -10.28 -9.04
C LEU A 176 20.24 -10.66 -7.88
N GLU A 177 20.41 -11.96 -7.60
CA GLU A 177 21.36 -12.46 -6.60
C GLU A 177 22.81 -12.09 -6.96
N GLN A 178 23.18 -12.23 -8.21
CA GLN A 178 24.51 -11.84 -8.68
C GLN A 178 24.75 -10.32 -8.47
N ARG A 179 23.77 -9.48 -8.78
CA ARG A 179 23.84 -8.04 -8.55
C ARG A 179 23.92 -7.71 -7.06
N LEU A 180 23.16 -8.42 -6.22
CA LEU A 180 23.16 -8.25 -4.79
C LEU A 180 24.51 -8.62 -4.17
N VAL A 181 25.13 -9.70 -4.63
CA VAL A 181 26.50 -10.09 -4.23
C VAL A 181 27.51 -9.01 -4.67
N ALA A 182 27.41 -8.54 -5.92
CA ALA A 182 28.32 -7.56 -6.46
C ALA A 182 28.33 -6.22 -5.70
N CYS A 183 27.17 -5.77 -5.17
CA CYS A 183 27.09 -4.56 -4.34
C CYS A 183 27.45 -4.78 -2.85
N GLY A 184 27.74 -6.02 -2.45
CA GLY A 184 28.05 -6.37 -1.06
C GLY A 184 26.82 -6.46 -0.14
N GLY A 185 25.65 -6.70 -0.71
CA GLY A 185 24.39 -6.84 0.01
C GLY A 185 23.86 -5.54 0.60
N VAL A 186 22.83 -5.62 1.44
CA VAL A 186 22.16 -4.47 2.06
C VAL A 186 23.07 -3.62 2.95
N THR A 187 24.17 -4.17 3.45
CA THR A 187 25.15 -3.44 4.28
C THR A 187 26.39 -2.97 3.50
N GLY A 188 26.58 -3.43 2.27
CA GLY A 188 27.78 -3.19 1.47
C GLY A 188 29.07 -3.82 2.03
N GLN A 189 28.96 -4.73 2.98
CA GLN A 189 30.10 -5.35 3.67
C GLN A 189 30.31 -6.82 3.28
N GLY A 190 29.56 -7.31 2.32
CA GLY A 190 29.50 -8.69 1.90
C GLY A 190 28.19 -9.36 2.32
N ILE A 191 27.98 -10.56 1.78
CA ILE A 191 26.80 -11.35 2.09
C ILE A 191 27.18 -12.37 3.14
N GLU A 192 26.43 -12.40 4.21
CA GLU A 192 26.69 -13.31 5.32
C GLU A 192 26.39 -14.77 4.90
N SER A 193 27.17 -15.70 5.45
CA SER A 193 27.40 -17.05 4.94
C SER A 193 26.16 -17.95 4.76
N HIS A 194 25.06 -17.65 5.41
CA HIS A 194 23.87 -18.53 5.36
C HIS A 194 23.09 -18.41 4.05
N TRP A 195 23.26 -17.30 3.36
CA TRP A 195 22.58 -17.01 2.11
C TRP A 195 23.37 -17.45 0.89
N LEU A 196 24.71 -17.53 1.03
CA LEU A 196 25.63 -17.94 -0.05
C LEU A 196 25.48 -19.40 -0.54
N ALA A 197 24.60 -20.19 0.08
CA ALA A 197 24.32 -21.55 -0.42
C ALA A 197 23.73 -21.58 -1.83
N PHE A 198 23.27 -20.44 -2.35
CA PHE A 198 22.60 -20.32 -3.64
C PHE A 198 23.31 -19.38 -4.65
N ALA A 199 24.23 -18.55 -4.19
CA ALA A 199 24.93 -17.59 -5.05
C ALA A 199 26.29 -18.13 -5.50
N SER A 200 26.53 -18.27 -6.81
CA SER A 200 27.85 -18.52 -7.35
C SER A 200 28.77 -17.34 -7.05
N ALA A 201 29.93 -17.58 -6.49
CA ALA A 201 30.90 -16.58 -6.08
C ALA A 201 31.33 -15.68 -7.27
N GLY A 202 30.78 -14.49 -7.34
CA GLY A 202 31.26 -13.42 -8.21
C GLY A 202 32.22 -12.50 -7.46
N GLU A 203 33.16 -11.89 -8.18
CA GLU A 203 34.09 -10.90 -7.61
C GLU A 203 33.32 -9.71 -7.04
N GLN A 204 33.51 -9.39 -5.77
CA GLN A 204 32.88 -8.26 -5.10
C GLN A 204 33.41 -6.93 -5.66
N ALA A 205 32.53 -6.12 -6.21
CA ALA A 205 32.88 -4.76 -6.63
C ALA A 205 33.20 -3.89 -5.39
N LYS A 206 34.20 -3.02 -5.51
CA LYS A 206 34.50 -2.05 -4.46
C LYS A 206 33.39 -1.00 -4.38
N PRO A 207 32.82 -0.73 -3.21
CA PRO A 207 31.73 0.21 -3.07
C PRO A 207 32.12 1.62 -3.48
N THR A 208 31.30 2.27 -4.27
CA THR A 208 31.38 3.70 -4.58
C THR A 208 30.63 4.49 -3.50
N ARG A 209 31.19 5.65 -3.09
CA ARG A 209 30.71 6.41 -1.92
C ARG A 209 29.64 7.46 -2.20
N THR A 210 29.07 7.51 -3.39
CA THR A 210 28.07 8.53 -3.74
C THR A 210 26.67 8.00 -3.57
N ASN A 211 25.86 8.71 -2.78
CA ASN A 211 24.41 8.47 -2.74
C ASN A 211 23.80 9.08 -4.03
N PRO A 212 23.17 8.29 -4.91
CA PRO A 212 22.62 8.80 -6.17
C PRO A 212 21.35 9.68 -5.97
N GLY A 213 20.88 9.83 -4.74
CA GLY A 213 19.58 10.44 -4.47
C GLY A 213 18.41 9.48 -4.74
N ARG A 214 17.21 9.95 -4.48
CA ARG A 214 15.98 9.22 -4.79
C ARG A 214 15.42 9.65 -6.14
N THR A 215 14.99 8.68 -6.92
CA THR A 215 14.28 8.93 -8.18
C THR A 215 12.81 9.17 -7.88
N VAL A 216 12.31 10.35 -8.25
CA VAL A 216 10.87 10.66 -8.18
C VAL A 216 10.17 9.98 -9.36
N ARG A 217 9.15 9.18 -9.07
CA ARG A 217 8.37 8.44 -10.08
C ARG A 217 6.98 9.02 -10.22
N ARG A 218 6.45 8.96 -11.44
CA ARG A 218 5.07 9.34 -11.76
C ARG A 218 4.48 8.25 -12.65
N PHE A 219 3.38 7.68 -12.21
CA PHE A 219 2.72 6.58 -12.90
C PHE A 219 1.44 7.08 -13.58
N THR A 220 1.46 7.18 -14.88
CA THR A 220 0.29 7.59 -15.68
C THR A 220 -0.50 6.41 -16.24
N LYS A 221 0.13 5.24 -16.32
CA LYS A 221 -0.52 4.02 -16.81
C LYS A 221 -1.17 3.28 -15.66
N ARG A 222 -2.35 2.77 -15.92
CA ARG A 222 -3.07 1.89 -15.00
C ARG A 222 -3.21 0.50 -15.59
N CYS A 223 -3.35 -0.48 -14.72
CA CYS A 223 -3.66 -1.85 -15.06
C CYS A 223 -4.97 -2.22 -14.35
N ALA A 224 -5.93 -2.75 -15.07
CA ALA A 224 -7.12 -3.28 -14.45
C ALA A 224 -6.78 -4.60 -13.73
N PRO A 225 -7.40 -4.92 -12.59
CA PRO A 225 -7.31 -6.23 -12.00
C PRO A 225 -7.87 -7.28 -12.97
N LEU A 226 -7.08 -8.29 -13.33
CA LEU A 226 -7.41 -9.27 -14.37
C LEU A 226 -7.42 -10.73 -13.87
N ASP A 227 -7.18 -10.96 -12.59
CA ASP A 227 -7.24 -12.29 -12.00
C ASP A 227 -8.66 -12.87 -11.93
N HIS A 228 -9.66 -12.00 -11.92
CA HIS A 228 -11.01 -12.36 -12.28
C HIS A 228 -11.21 -11.97 -13.75
N PRO A 229 -11.57 -12.90 -14.65
CA PRO A 229 -11.94 -12.54 -16.01
C PRO A 229 -13.00 -11.44 -15.93
N ALA A 230 -12.92 -10.46 -16.81
CA ALA A 230 -13.92 -9.42 -16.89
C ALA A 230 -15.29 -10.09 -16.99
N VAL A 231 -15.89 -10.32 -15.84
CA VAL A 231 -17.26 -10.82 -15.76
C VAL A 231 -18.07 -9.65 -16.27
N GLU A 232 -18.90 -9.88 -17.26
CA GLU A 232 -19.92 -8.90 -17.57
C GLU A 232 -20.55 -8.49 -16.24
N PRO A 233 -20.68 -7.18 -15.98
CA PRO A 233 -21.25 -6.73 -14.73
C PRO A 233 -22.50 -7.55 -14.43
N PRO A 234 -22.70 -8.03 -13.20
CA PRO A 234 -23.90 -8.79 -12.86
C PRO A 234 -25.12 -8.06 -13.41
N PHE A 235 -26.16 -8.78 -13.82
CA PHE A 235 -27.36 -8.21 -14.47
C PHE A 235 -28.02 -7.06 -13.69
N TRP A 236 -27.75 -6.96 -12.39
CA TRP A 236 -28.20 -5.85 -11.52
C TRP A 236 -27.31 -4.60 -11.61
N PHE A 237 -26.19 -4.69 -12.33
CA PHE A 237 -25.28 -3.59 -12.54
C PHE A 237 -25.59 -2.93 -13.89
N SER A 238 -25.84 -1.64 -13.90
CA SER A 238 -26.08 -0.89 -15.13
C SER A 238 -25.07 0.22 -15.29
N ASP A 239 -24.43 0.30 -16.45
CA ASP A 239 -23.57 1.41 -16.86
C ASP A 239 -24.37 2.72 -17.07
N ASP A 240 -25.71 2.63 -17.19
CA ASP A 240 -26.57 3.79 -17.27
C ASP A 240 -26.90 4.36 -15.88
N PRO A 241 -26.41 5.56 -15.55
CA PRO A 241 -26.70 6.20 -14.26
C PRO A 241 -28.19 6.38 -13.97
N ALA A 242 -28.99 6.57 -15.01
CA ALA A 242 -30.45 6.76 -14.85
C ALA A 242 -31.12 5.43 -14.54
N GLU A 243 -30.77 4.36 -15.25
CA GLU A 243 -31.27 3.02 -14.98
C GLU A 243 -30.84 2.55 -13.60
N HIS A 244 -29.59 2.79 -13.26
CA HIS A 244 -29.06 2.44 -11.95
C HIS A 244 -29.79 3.16 -10.82
N ARG A 245 -30.01 4.49 -10.93
CA ARG A 245 -30.82 5.25 -9.97
C ARG A 245 -32.25 4.74 -9.88
N SER A 246 -32.85 4.35 -11.00
CA SER A 246 -34.20 3.79 -11.06
C SER A 246 -34.33 2.47 -10.31
N ARG A 247 -33.29 1.62 -10.36
CA ARG A 247 -33.31 0.29 -9.72
C ARG A 247 -32.85 0.32 -8.25
N TYR A 248 -31.88 1.16 -7.91
CA TYR A 248 -31.13 1.08 -6.65
C TYR A 248 -31.00 2.43 -5.93
N GLY A 249 -31.68 3.45 -6.39
CA GLY A 249 -31.64 4.77 -5.78
C GLY A 249 -32.21 4.82 -4.37
N ALA A 250 -31.97 5.92 -3.67
CA ALA A 250 -32.37 6.11 -2.25
C ALA A 250 -33.88 5.98 -2.00
N ASP A 251 -34.71 6.16 -3.04
CA ASP A 251 -36.16 6.04 -2.97
C ASP A 251 -36.68 4.60 -3.08
N GLN A 252 -35.77 3.66 -3.38
CA GLN A 252 -36.13 2.24 -3.48
C GLN A 252 -35.99 1.57 -2.10
N GLN A 253 -36.89 0.66 -1.83
CA GLN A 253 -36.77 -0.20 -0.63
C GLN A 253 -35.45 -0.99 -0.70
N PRO A 254 -34.71 -1.17 0.40
CA PRO A 254 -33.51 -1.96 0.41
C PRO A 254 -33.85 -3.41 0.02
N THR A 255 -33.27 -3.86 -1.08
CA THR A 255 -33.39 -5.23 -1.56
C THR A 255 -32.03 -5.91 -1.49
N LEU A 256 -32.03 -7.26 -1.48
CA LEU A 256 -30.78 -8.02 -1.52
C LEU A 256 -29.93 -7.66 -2.76
N ASP A 257 -30.57 -7.51 -3.92
CA ASP A 257 -29.89 -7.12 -5.14
C ASP A 257 -29.36 -5.68 -5.08
N GLY A 258 -30.07 -4.77 -4.41
CA GLY A 258 -29.58 -3.43 -4.13
C GLY A 258 -28.33 -3.41 -3.25
N PHE A 259 -28.28 -4.26 -2.22
CA PHE A 259 -27.06 -4.41 -1.41
C PHE A 259 -25.92 -5.03 -2.21
N ARG A 260 -26.17 -6.06 -3.03
CA ARG A 260 -25.14 -6.63 -3.92
C ARG A 260 -24.50 -5.57 -4.80
N ALA A 261 -25.31 -4.77 -5.48
CA ALA A 261 -24.82 -3.71 -6.34
C ALA A 261 -23.97 -2.68 -5.57
N ARG A 262 -24.43 -2.25 -4.40
CA ARG A 262 -23.73 -1.28 -3.54
C ARG A 262 -22.38 -1.80 -3.06
N PHE A 263 -22.33 -3.04 -2.59
CA PHE A 263 -21.09 -3.63 -2.09
C PHE A 263 -20.09 -3.96 -3.22
N HIS A 264 -20.58 -4.35 -4.39
CA HIS A 264 -19.72 -4.46 -5.56
C HIS A 264 -19.07 -3.13 -5.91
N GLN A 265 -19.82 -2.06 -5.87
CA GLN A 265 -19.31 -0.74 -6.16
C GLN A 265 -18.33 -0.26 -5.10
N LEU A 266 -18.63 -0.52 -3.82
CA LEU A 266 -17.72 -0.23 -2.73
C LEU A 266 -16.39 -0.98 -2.94
N LEU A 267 -16.42 -2.27 -3.32
CA LEU A 267 -15.22 -3.05 -3.62
C LEU A 267 -14.30 -2.35 -4.63
N TYR A 268 -14.88 -1.79 -5.70
CA TYR A 268 -14.08 -1.04 -6.68
C TYR A 268 -13.49 0.24 -6.09
N GLY A 269 -14.23 0.94 -5.25
CA GLY A 269 -13.75 2.12 -4.53
C GLY A 269 -12.54 1.78 -3.66
N GLU A 270 -12.60 0.70 -2.88
CA GLU A 270 -11.53 0.24 -1.99
C GLU A 270 -10.27 -0.17 -2.78
N VAL A 271 -10.44 -0.88 -3.91
CA VAL A 271 -9.33 -1.21 -4.81
C VAL A 271 -8.67 0.05 -5.37
N GLU A 272 -9.46 1.01 -5.83
CA GLU A 272 -8.91 2.28 -6.34
C GLU A 272 -8.21 3.08 -5.26
N THR A 273 -8.73 3.09 -4.02
CA THR A 273 -8.12 3.82 -2.91
C THR A 273 -6.82 3.16 -2.47
N THR A 274 -6.78 1.83 -2.40
CA THR A 274 -5.54 1.08 -2.17
C THR A 274 -4.46 1.46 -3.19
N ASP A 275 -4.80 1.48 -4.49
CA ASP A 275 -3.88 1.88 -5.55
C ASP A 275 -3.43 3.33 -5.42
N ARG A 276 -4.33 4.25 -5.03
CA ARG A 276 -4.02 5.67 -4.82
C ARG A 276 -3.04 5.88 -3.67
N MET A 277 -3.24 5.20 -2.55
CA MET A 277 -2.33 5.31 -1.40
C MET A 277 -0.95 4.77 -1.75
N GLY A 278 -0.88 3.63 -2.43
CA GLY A 278 0.37 3.07 -2.92
C GLY A 278 1.12 4.00 -3.88
N LYS A 279 0.40 4.62 -4.82
CA LYS A 279 0.98 5.64 -5.72
C LYS A 279 1.49 6.85 -4.95
N MET A 280 0.78 7.32 -3.93
CA MET A 280 1.23 8.46 -3.13
C MET A 280 2.55 8.15 -2.42
N LEU A 281 2.71 6.98 -1.84
CA LEU A 281 3.94 6.55 -1.19
C LEU A 281 5.13 6.50 -2.14
N ALA A 282 4.92 6.03 -3.37
CA ALA A 282 5.94 5.88 -4.38
C ALA A 282 6.30 7.19 -5.10
N GLU A 283 5.31 8.04 -5.36
CA GLU A 283 5.47 9.27 -6.16
C GLU A 283 5.93 10.49 -5.35
N PHE A 284 5.70 10.47 -4.02
CA PHE A 284 6.02 11.61 -3.13
C PHE A 284 6.94 11.18 -1.97
N PRO A 285 8.15 10.70 -2.26
CA PRO A 285 9.10 10.28 -1.22
C PRO A 285 9.55 11.45 -0.32
N GLU A 286 9.35 12.70 -0.76
CA GLU A 286 9.66 13.92 -0.02
C GLU A 286 8.64 14.28 1.07
N LEU A 287 7.49 13.63 1.13
CA LEU A 287 6.51 13.86 2.19
C LEU A 287 7.10 13.52 3.57
N PRO A 288 6.69 14.23 4.63
CA PRO A 288 7.15 13.93 5.99
C PRO A 288 6.96 12.45 6.32
N TRP A 289 7.97 11.82 6.93
CA TRP A 289 7.93 10.39 7.25
C TRP A 289 6.66 9.99 8.02
N ALA A 290 6.26 10.79 9.02
CA ALA A 290 5.05 10.52 9.79
C ALA A 290 3.79 10.50 8.92
N MET A 291 3.71 11.35 7.89
CA MET A 291 2.62 11.33 6.91
C MET A 291 2.65 10.06 6.06
N ARG A 292 3.83 9.67 5.61
CA ARG A 292 3.99 8.44 4.80
C ARG A 292 3.62 7.19 5.59
N LEU A 293 3.97 7.13 6.88
CA LEU A 293 3.56 6.05 7.77
C LEU A 293 2.03 5.98 7.93
N GLU A 294 1.37 7.13 8.09
CA GLU A 294 -0.09 7.19 8.17
C GLU A 294 -0.77 6.83 6.83
N LEU A 295 -0.19 7.22 5.68
CA LEU A 295 -0.68 6.79 4.35
C LEU A 295 -0.51 5.28 4.13
N ALA A 296 0.59 4.70 4.60
CA ALA A 296 0.78 3.25 4.56
C ALA A 296 -0.25 2.52 5.46
N HIS A 297 -0.58 3.11 6.61
CA HIS A 297 -1.65 2.59 7.47
C HIS A 297 -3.01 2.65 6.77
N GLN A 298 -3.34 3.77 6.13
CA GLN A 298 -4.57 3.85 5.34
C GLN A 298 -4.58 2.79 4.23
N MET A 299 -3.49 2.61 3.49
CA MET A 299 -3.41 1.56 2.46
C MET A 299 -3.68 0.15 3.03
N TRP A 300 -3.26 -0.12 4.26
CA TRP A 300 -3.57 -1.36 4.96
C TRP A 300 -5.05 -1.48 5.33
N ASP A 301 -5.68 -0.39 5.78
CA ASP A 301 -7.12 -0.37 6.05
C ASP A 301 -7.91 -0.65 4.77
N GLU A 302 -7.58 0.02 3.65
CA GLU A 302 -8.23 -0.21 2.35
C GLU A 302 -8.06 -1.66 1.86
N ALA A 303 -6.89 -2.25 2.08
CA ALA A 303 -6.66 -3.67 1.77
C ALA A 303 -7.57 -4.60 2.59
N ARG A 304 -7.81 -4.31 3.87
CA ARG A 304 -8.78 -5.02 4.70
C ARG A 304 -10.21 -4.80 4.21
N HIS A 305 -10.53 -3.57 3.78
CA HIS A 305 -11.85 -3.25 3.22
C HIS A 305 -12.11 -4.07 1.96
N ILE A 306 -11.13 -4.22 1.06
CA ILE A 306 -11.25 -5.12 -0.10
C ILE A 306 -11.66 -6.53 0.34
N GLU A 307 -10.96 -7.12 1.31
CA GLU A 307 -11.26 -8.49 1.77
C GLU A 307 -12.62 -8.59 2.45
N ILE A 308 -12.97 -7.62 3.31
CA ILE A 308 -14.27 -7.56 4.00
C ILE A 308 -15.41 -7.48 2.99
N VAL A 309 -15.30 -6.54 2.05
CA VAL A 309 -16.36 -6.28 1.06
C VAL A 309 -16.48 -7.44 0.08
N ALA A 310 -15.37 -8.04 -0.36
CA ALA A 310 -15.40 -9.24 -1.19
C ALA A 310 -16.14 -10.40 -0.48
N LYS A 311 -15.83 -10.65 0.79
CA LYS A 311 -16.54 -11.68 1.58
C LYS A 311 -18.02 -11.38 1.77
N VAL A 312 -18.39 -10.13 1.98
CA VAL A 312 -19.82 -9.77 2.05
C VAL A 312 -20.54 -10.08 0.74
N VAL A 313 -19.93 -9.74 -0.39
CA VAL A 313 -20.52 -10.01 -1.71
C VAL A 313 -20.67 -11.51 -1.92
N GLU A 314 -19.65 -12.32 -1.66
CA GLU A 314 -19.67 -13.76 -1.92
C GLU A 314 -20.49 -14.54 -0.90
N GLU A 315 -20.23 -14.36 0.39
CA GLU A 315 -20.74 -15.21 1.45
C GLU A 315 -22.13 -14.76 1.96
N GLU A 316 -22.34 -13.44 2.12
CA GLU A 316 -23.58 -12.92 2.72
C GLU A 316 -24.63 -12.59 1.66
N LEU A 317 -24.20 -12.06 0.52
CA LEU A 317 -25.12 -11.65 -0.53
C LEU A 317 -25.25 -12.69 -1.66
N GLY A 318 -24.40 -13.73 -1.68
CA GLY A 318 -24.42 -14.79 -2.69
C GLY A 318 -24.17 -14.28 -4.11
N GLY A 319 -23.34 -13.22 -4.22
CA GLY A 319 -22.92 -12.65 -5.49
C GLY A 319 -21.58 -13.22 -5.96
N GLU A 320 -21.28 -13.02 -7.23
CA GLU A 320 -19.97 -13.30 -7.79
C GLU A 320 -19.13 -12.01 -7.79
N LEU A 321 -17.82 -12.14 -7.53
CA LEU A 321 -16.91 -11.02 -7.67
C LEU A 321 -16.68 -10.75 -9.15
N GLY A 322 -16.77 -9.49 -9.51
CA GLY A 322 -16.47 -9.03 -10.86
C GLY A 322 -15.79 -7.67 -10.83
N TYR A 323 -15.13 -7.31 -11.90
CA TYR A 323 -14.46 -6.03 -12.03
C TYR A 323 -15.08 -5.23 -13.14
N GLY A 324 -15.47 -4.01 -12.79
CA GLY A 324 -15.74 -2.97 -13.73
C GLY A 324 -14.45 -2.22 -14.14
N PRO A 325 -14.54 -1.41 -15.16
CA PRO A 325 -13.51 -0.42 -15.46
C PRO A 325 -13.38 0.57 -14.30
N TRP A 326 -12.23 1.23 -14.23
CA TRP A 326 -11.96 2.22 -13.21
C TRP A 326 -12.99 3.36 -13.23
N SER A 327 -13.33 3.87 -12.06
CA SER A 327 -14.18 5.05 -11.92
C SER A 327 -13.45 6.33 -12.36
N LEU A 328 -14.19 7.41 -12.53
CA LEU A 328 -13.61 8.72 -12.82
C LEU A 328 -12.72 9.24 -11.67
N TRP A 329 -12.89 8.72 -10.46
CA TRP A 329 -12.02 9.00 -9.32
C TRP A 329 -10.55 8.60 -9.58
N TRP A 330 -10.32 7.63 -10.47
CA TRP A 330 -8.98 7.28 -10.95
C TRP A 330 -8.23 8.47 -11.55
N TRP A 331 -8.91 9.37 -12.24
CA TRP A 331 -8.31 10.59 -12.79
C TRP A 331 -7.55 11.39 -11.72
N MET A 332 -8.07 11.44 -10.48
CA MET A 332 -7.47 12.17 -9.38
C MET A 332 -6.12 11.61 -8.94
N GLN A 333 -5.83 10.37 -9.29
CA GLN A 333 -4.54 9.76 -8.99
C GLN A 333 -3.37 10.32 -9.81
N ASN A 334 -3.68 11.04 -10.89
CA ASN A 334 -2.68 11.67 -11.76
C ASN A 334 -2.41 13.13 -11.38
N GLU A 335 -3.11 13.66 -10.36
CA GLU A 335 -2.84 15.00 -9.83
C GLU A 335 -1.42 15.07 -9.26
N GLU A 336 -0.65 16.08 -9.67
CA GLU A 336 0.76 16.22 -9.27
C GLU A 336 0.94 16.71 -7.84
N ASP A 337 -0.10 17.27 -7.25
CA ASP A 337 -0.11 17.79 -5.89
C ASP A 337 -0.68 16.77 -4.90
N PRO A 338 0.13 16.28 -3.94
CA PRO A 338 -0.33 15.30 -2.97
C PRO A 338 -1.45 15.81 -2.07
N LEU A 339 -1.49 17.11 -1.75
CA LEU A 339 -2.56 17.69 -0.94
C LEU A 339 -3.89 17.74 -1.69
N ARG A 340 -3.86 17.94 -3.00
CA ARG A 340 -5.05 17.83 -3.83
C ARG A 340 -5.57 16.40 -3.86
N ARG A 341 -4.68 15.40 -4.02
CA ARG A 341 -5.08 13.99 -3.94
C ARG A 341 -5.77 13.68 -2.61
N LEU A 342 -5.16 14.06 -1.49
CA LEU A 342 -5.77 13.89 -0.16
C LEU A 342 -7.09 14.64 -0.01
N THR A 343 -7.18 15.85 -0.54
CA THR A 343 -8.42 16.64 -0.46
C THR A 343 -9.57 15.88 -1.11
N VAL A 344 -9.41 15.39 -2.32
CA VAL A 344 -10.51 14.70 -3.03
C VAL A 344 -10.76 13.32 -2.43
N THR A 345 -9.73 12.52 -2.18
CA THR A 345 -9.91 11.18 -1.65
C THR A 345 -10.51 11.22 -0.25
N ASN A 346 -9.80 11.81 0.70
CA ASN A 346 -10.14 11.67 2.12
C ASN A 346 -11.16 12.74 2.58
N CYS A 347 -11.02 13.99 2.13
CA CYS A 347 -11.93 15.05 2.60
C CYS A 347 -13.28 15.06 1.88
N TRP A 348 -13.37 14.46 0.69
CA TRP A 348 -14.63 14.40 -0.07
C TRP A 348 -15.16 12.97 -0.19
N ALA A 349 -14.45 12.06 -0.86
CA ALA A 349 -14.96 10.72 -1.12
C ALA A 349 -15.18 9.91 0.16
N GLU A 350 -14.18 9.82 1.04
CA GLU A 350 -14.31 9.08 2.31
C GLU A 350 -15.36 9.72 3.24
N ARG A 351 -15.43 11.04 3.24
CA ARG A 351 -16.43 11.75 4.03
C ARG A 351 -17.86 11.47 3.57
N ASP A 352 -18.06 11.35 2.27
CA ASP A 352 -19.36 11.00 1.69
C ASP A 352 -19.67 9.52 1.92
N LEU A 353 -18.66 8.65 1.79
CA LEU A 353 -18.77 7.23 2.11
C LEU A 353 -19.22 7.00 3.56
N MET A 354 -18.71 7.74 4.54
CA MET A 354 -19.17 7.64 5.93
C MET A 354 -20.67 7.91 6.09
N ARG A 355 -21.25 8.82 5.29
CA ARG A 355 -22.71 9.09 5.32
C ARG A 355 -23.49 7.93 4.72
N THR A 356 -22.98 7.42 3.63
CA THR A 356 -23.50 6.26 2.90
C THR A 356 -23.50 5.01 3.78
N LEU A 357 -22.38 4.69 4.43
CA LEU A 357 -22.27 3.56 5.34
C LEU A 357 -23.24 3.66 6.53
N ARG A 358 -23.44 4.85 7.09
CA ARG A 358 -24.46 5.05 8.17
C ARG A 358 -25.87 4.75 7.70
N ARG A 359 -26.19 5.08 6.46
CA ARG A 359 -27.51 4.79 5.89
C ARG A 359 -27.63 3.30 5.63
N TRP A 360 -26.67 2.67 4.97
CA TRP A 360 -26.67 1.23 4.71
C TRP A 360 -26.74 0.41 5.98
N ARG A 361 -26.06 0.82 7.03
CA ARG A 361 -26.16 0.22 8.35
C ARG A 361 -27.59 0.21 8.86
N ARG A 362 -28.27 1.36 8.84
CA ARG A 362 -29.67 1.45 9.30
C ARG A 362 -30.64 0.63 8.44
N GLU A 363 -30.42 0.60 7.15
CA GLU A 363 -31.20 -0.22 6.22
C GLU A 363 -30.99 -1.71 6.51
N ALA A 364 -29.74 -2.13 6.73
CA ALA A 364 -29.40 -3.49 7.06
C ALA A 364 -29.94 -3.92 8.45
N GLU A 365 -29.92 -3.04 9.45
CA GLU A 365 -30.51 -3.28 10.77
C GLU A 365 -32.03 -3.52 10.71
N ALA A 366 -32.71 -2.98 9.73
CA ALA A 366 -34.15 -3.18 9.52
C ALA A 366 -34.47 -4.54 8.87
N GLU A 367 -33.49 -5.20 8.27
CA GLU A 367 -33.64 -6.52 7.62
C GLU A 367 -33.13 -7.63 8.54
N ALA A 368 -33.89 -8.70 8.70
CA ALA A 368 -33.54 -9.81 9.62
C ALA A 368 -32.20 -10.50 9.28
N ALA A 369 -31.77 -10.46 8.01
CA ALA A 369 -30.52 -11.01 7.53
C ALA A 369 -29.36 -9.98 7.56
N GLY A 370 -29.61 -8.74 7.97
CA GLY A 370 -28.68 -7.64 7.78
C GLY A 370 -27.71 -7.36 8.92
N THR A 371 -27.78 -8.10 10.05
CA THR A 371 -26.98 -7.80 11.26
C THR A 371 -25.48 -7.74 10.97
N ARG A 372 -24.96 -8.70 10.21
CA ARG A 372 -23.52 -8.75 9.87
C ARG A 372 -23.11 -7.62 8.93
N ILE A 373 -23.95 -7.32 7.94
CA ILE A 373 -23.73 -6.17 7.04
C ILE A 373 -23.71 -4.87 7.85
N ALA A 374 -24.63 -4.71 8.81
CA ALA A 374 -24.66 -3.54 9.68
C ALA A 374 -23.39 -3.39 10.52
N GLU A 375 -22.91 -4.48 11.11
CA GLU A 375 -21.65 -4.50 11.87
C GLU A 375 -20.45 -4.12 10.99
N LEU A 376 -20.37 -4.66 9.77
CA LEU A 376 -19.28 -4.34 8.83
C LEU A 376 -19.31 -2.88 8.39
N CYS A 377 -20.48 -2.32 8.09
CA CYS A 377 -20.63 -0.90 7.83
C CYS A 377 -20.14 -0.04 9.00
N ASP A 378 -20.27 -0.50 10.24
CA ASP A 378 -19.79 0.24 11.42
C ASP A 378 -18.25 0.21 11.54
N TYR A 379 -17.63 -0.94 11.25
CA TYR A 379 -16.16 -1.05 11.20
C TYR A 379 -15.55 -0.19 10.08
N LEU A 380 -16.07 -0.33 8.86
CA LEU A 380 -15.63 0.50 7.73
C LEU A 380 -15.75 1.99 8.07
N GLN A 381 -16.88 2.42 8.64
CA GLN A 381 -17.07 3.82 9.04
C GLN A 381 -16.07 4.30 10.11
N ALA A 382 -15.63 3.42 10.99
CA ALA A 382 -14.64 3.78 12.01
C ALA A 382 -13.28 4.10 11.37
N ASP A 383 -12.87 3.30 10.39
CA ASP A 383 -11.61 3.49 9.65
C ASP A 383 -11.69 4.75 8.77
N GLU A 384 -12.76 4.94 8.00
CA GLU A 384 -12.97 6.14 7.16
C GLU A 384 -12.89 7.45 7.94
N ARG A 385 -13.34 7.43 9.19
CA ARG A 385 -13.21 8.57 10.08
C ARG A 385 -11.74 8.91 10.35
N MET A 386 -10.89 7.91 10.47
CA MET A 386 -9.44 8.10 10.66
C MET A 386 -8.80 8.66 9.39
N HIS A 387 -9.20 8.17 8.23
CA HIS A 387 -8.71 8.65 6.93
C HIS A 387 -9.03 10.14 6.70
N VAL A 388 -10.26 10.55 6.98
CA VAL A 388 -10.66 11.98 6.91
C VAL A 388 -9.84 12.83 7.88
N ARG A 389 -9.61 12.35 9.10
CA ARG A 389 -8.81 13.04 10.10
C ARG A 389 -7.36 13.20 9.64
N LEU A 390 -6.74 12.12 9.16
CA LEU A 390 -5.39 12.11 8.60
C LEU A 390 -5.22 13.25 7.59
N ALA A 391 -6.06 13.28 6.57
CA ALA A 391 -5.97 14.30 5.52
C ALA A 391 -6.14 15.71 6.08
N THR A 392 -7.15 15.92 6.94
CA THR A 392 -7.43 17.22 7.53
C THR A 392 -6.24 17.73 8.36
N ASP A 393 -5.65 16.86 9.17
CA ASP A 393 -4.52 17.23 10.04
C ASP A 393 -3.26 17.54 9.22
N TRP A 394 -2.98 16.78 8.15
CA TRP A 394 -1.82 17.05 7.29
C TRP A 394 -2.00 18.27 6.40
N ILE A 395 -3.20 18.50 5.87
CA ILE A 395 -3.49 19.74 5.13
C ILE A 395 -3.27 20.95 6.03
N ARG A 396 -3.73 20.91 7.29
CA ARG A 396 -3.52 22.00 8.26
C ARG A 396 -2.04 22.23 8.60
N ARG A 397 -1.22 21.20 8.62
CA ARG A 397 0.21 21.29 8.94
C ARG A 397 1.06 21.76 7.77
N LEU A 398 0.68 21.41 6.54
CA LEU A 398 1.50 21.64 5.34
C LEU A 398 1.03 22.81 4.48
N ALA A 399 -0.19 23.30 4.69
CA ALA A 399 -0.78 24.38 3.92
C ALA A 399 -1.16 25.57 4.83
N ASP A 400 -0.84 26.77 4.40
CA ASP A 400 -1.33 28.00 5.01
C ASP A 400 -2.83 28.23 4.72
N ASP A 401 -3.44 29.22 5.34
CA ASP A 401 -4.87 29.49 5.22
C ASP A 401 -5.30 29.79 3.76
N GLU A 402 -4.45 30.41 2.95
CA GLU A 402 -4.76 30.67 1.55
C GLU A 402 -4.78 29.39 0.74
N ARG A 403 -3.77 28.55 0.93
CA ARG A 403 -3.66 27.25 0.28
C ARG A 403 -4.81 26.32 0.72
N GLN A 404 -5.18 26.29 1.99
CA GLN A 404 -6.33 25.51 2.46
C GLN A 404 -7.62 25.93 1.75
N ARG A 405 -7.86 27.24 1.62
CA ARG A 405 -9.02 27.74 0.86
C ARG A 405 -8.97 27.37 -0.62
N GLU A 406 -7.79 27.40 -1.21
CA GLU A 406 -7.62 26.95 -2.60
C GLU A 406 -7.92 25.46 -2.76
N LEU A 407 -7.40 24.60 -1.88
CA LEU A 407 -7.68 23.16 -1.87
C LEU A 407 -9.17 22.85 -1.74
N VAL A 408 -9.90 23.57 -0.88
CA VAL A 408 -11.35 23.41 -0.74
C VAL A 408 -12.10 23.81 -2.02
N ARG A 409 -11.72 24.92 -2.67
CA ARG A 409 -12.33 25.33 -3.95
C ARG A 409 -12.05 24.31 -5.04
N TRP A 410 -10.79 23.93 -5.18
CA TRP A 410 -10.37 22.95 -6.16
C TRP A 410 -11.06 21.60 -5.95
N GLY A 411 -11.13 21.09 -4.72
CA GLY A 411 -11.83 19.86 -4.39
C GLY A 411 -13.31 19.90 -4.76
N ARG A 412 -13.98 21.02 -4.53
CA ARG A 412 -15.38 21.23 -4.93
C ARG A 412 -15.55 21.18 -6.45
N GLU A 413 -14.67 21.85 -7.19
CA GLU A 413 -14.68 21.85 -8.65
C GLU A 413 -14.39 20.46 -9.22
N ALA A 414 -13.44 19.73 -8.63
CA ALA A 414 -13.12 18.36 -9.02
C ALA A 414 -14.31 17.42 -8.80
N VAL A 415 -14.96 17.49 -7.65
CA VAL A 415 -16.15 16.68 -7.35
C VAL A 415 -17.29 17.05 -8.29
N ALA A 416 -17.56 18.34 -8.52
CA ALA A 416 -18.61 18.78 -9.45
C ALA A 416 -18.36 18.28 -10.86
N ARG A 417 -17.11 18.20 -11.30
CA ARG A 417 -16.73 17.62 -12.61
C ARG A 417 -17.04 16.12 -12.68
N ILE A 418 -16.68 15.37 -11.63
CA ILE A 418 -17.00 13.94 -11.54
C ILE A 418 -18.52 13.75 -11.56
N GLU A 419 -19.26 14.59 -10.84
CA GLU A 419 -20.73 14.57 -10.82
C GLU A 419 -21.35 14.87 -12.19
N GLY A 420 -20.86 15.89 -12.86
CA GLY A 420 -21.30 16.26 -14.20
C GLY A 420 -21.11 15.12 -15.17
N PHE A 421 -19.96 14.45 -15.14
CA PHE A 421 -19.72 13.28 -15.98
C PHE A 421 -20.77 12.19 -15.75
N TYR A 422 -21.04 11.83 -14.51
CA TYR A 422 -22.06 10.83 -14.19
C TYR A 422 -23.50 11.30 -14.44
N ALA A 423 -23.71 12.58 -14.64
CA ALA A 423 -24.99 13.15 -15.08
C ALA A 423 -25.15 13.14 -16.61
N GLY A 424 -24.11 12.82 -17.35
CA GLY A 424 -24.10 12.75 -18.81
C GLY A 424 -23.34 13.88 -19.51
N ASP A 425 -22.55 14.67 -18.77
CA ASP A 425 -21.68 15.67 -19.39
C ASP A 425 -20.51 14.97 -20.12
N GLU A 426 -20.11 15.53 -21.26
CA GLU A 426 -18.92 15.07 -21.98
C GLU A 426 -17.65 15.34 -21.18
N TYR A 427 -16.76 14.36 -21.11
CA TYR A 427 -15.48 14.47 -20.44
C TYR A 427 -14.36 13.90 -21.32
N GLU A 428 -13.29 14.68 -21.49
CA GLU A 428 -12.12 14.26 -22.24
C GLU A 428 -11.41 13.11 -21.49
N GLY A 429 -11.29 11.95 -22.11
CA GLY A 429 -10.80 10.71 -21.51
C GLY A 429 -11.88 9.80 -20.92
N ALA A 430 -13.16 10.13 -21.11
CA ALA A 430 -14.28 9.31 -20.63
C ALA A 430 -14.35 7.92 -21.28
N ASP A 431 -13.76 7.74 -22.46
CA ASP A 431 -13.72 6.45 -23.16
C ASP A 431 -13.03 5.33 -22.33
N ASP A 432 -12.18 5.72 -21.38
CA ASP A 432 -11.50 4.79 -20.47
C ASP A 432 -12.31 4.52 -19.19
N VAL A 433 -13.43 5.20 -18.99
CA VAL A 433 -14.22 5.17 -17.75
C VAL A 433 -15.64 4.73 -18.07
N ARG A 434 -15.95 3.48 -17.81
CA ARG A 434 -17.30 2.91 -18.01
C ARG A 434 -18.06 2.69 -16.71
N PHE A 435 -17.56 3.22 -15.61
CA PHE A 435 -18.07 2.93 -14.28
C PHE A 435 -18.81 4.12 -13.70
N THR A 436 -20.06 3.96 -13.34
CA THR A 436 -20.81 4.95 -12.59
C THR A 436 -20.67 4.73 -11.10
N PHE A 437 -20.11 5.69 -10.40
CA PHE A 437 -20.16 5.69 -8.95
C PHE A 437 -21.61 5.88 -8.51
N MET A 438 -22.13 4.96 -7.69
CA MET A 438 -23.48 5.11 -7.15
C MET A 438 -23.52 6.31 -6.22
N ARG A 439 -24.05 7.40 -6.73
CA ARG A 439 -24.62 8.39 -5.82
C ARG A 439 -25.99 7.90 -5.43
N ASP A 440 -26.11 7.69 -4.14
CA ASP A 440 -27.40 7.70 -3.55
C ASP A 440 -28.00 9.08 -3.84
N GLY A 441 -29.09 9.12 -4.60
CA GLY A 441 -29.82 10.33 -4.94
C GLY A 441 -30.36 11.05 -3.68
N GLY A 442 -29.45 11.48 -2.83
CA GLY A 442 -29.69 12.44 -1.77
C GLY A 442 -29.65 13.80 -2.41
N GLY A 443 -30.80 14.28 -2.88
CA GLY A 443 -30.98 15.67 -3.20
C GLY A 443 -30.52 16.53 -2.05
N ASP A 444 -29.93 17.65 -2.38
CA ASP A 444 -29.69 18.81 -1.55
C ASP A 444 -29.08 18.55 -0.16
N GLU A 445 -27.79 18.47 -0.12
CA GLU A 445 -26.93 19.16 0.85
C GLU A 445 -25.47 18.82 0.56
N HIS A 446 -24.95 19.17 -0.63
CA HIS A 446 -23.51 19.38 -0.79
C HIS A 446 -23.09 20.63 -0.03
N ARG A 447 -23.15 20.56 1.27
CA ARG A 447 -22.29 21.40 2.10
C ARG A 447 -20.92 20.75 2.02
N GLY A 448 -20.10 21.33 1.15
CA GLY A 448 -18.67 21.03 1.12
C GLY A 448 -18.09 20.96 2.54
N PRO A 449 -16.89 20.41 2.74
CA PRO A 449 -16.25 20.48 4.04
C PRO A 449 -16.41 21.93 4.50
N GLY A 450 -17.11 22.13 5.58
CA GLY A 450 -17.12 23.43 6.26
C GLY A 450 -15.66 23.80 6.40
N VAL A 451 -15.33 25.08 6.26
CA VAL A 451 -13.96 25.60 6.42
C VAL A 451 -13.23 24.68 7.39
N ILE A 452 -12.06 24.16 6.96
CA ILE A 452 -11.25 23.26 7.76
C ILE A 452 -11.01 23.98 9.11
N GLY A 453 -11.94 23.86 10.05
CA GLY A 453 -11.95 24.74 11.21
C GLY A 453 -13.15 24.59 12.13
N GLU A 454 -13.67 23.36 12.33
CA GLU A 454 -14.43 23.02 13.56
C GLU A 454 -14.46 21.49 13.74
#